data_2d2a01ee0f95122e52ac83536e761f2f
#
_entry.id   2d2a01ee0f95122e52ac83536e761f2f
#
_cell.length_a   1.000
_cell.length_b   1.000
_cell.length_c   1.000
_cell.angle_alpha   90.00
_cell.angle_beta   90.00
_cell.angle_gamma   90.00
#
_symmetry.space_group_name_H-M   'P 1'
#
loop_
_entity.id
_entity.type
_entity.pdbx_description
1 polymer ?
#
loop_
_entity_poly.entity_id
_entity_poly.type
_entity_poly.pdbx_seq_one_letter_code
_entity_poly.pdbx_strand_id
1 'polypeptide(L)'
;MVFIVTGRIPSKKNELVAVVDRVDAFKYLNTLPATITKKEAVTALFKTFARIKNAKVYEEWEAATVDIFREQQKVFQPAATRNGIIFPISRATVTTKFYWKGKYRRDNSNKSEGLHDALVKAQILLDDSDRVIADTSQGARDYSEEVTQSMAVIYITVPI
;
A
#
# COMPACT_ATOMS: atom_id res chain seq x y z
N MET A 1 -12.27 -13.50 8.52
CA MET A 1 -11.25 -14.02 7.56
C MET A 1 -9.90 -13.50 7.99
N VAL A 2 -8.83 -14.25 7.71
CA VAL A 2 -7.46 -13.87 8.10
C VAL A 2 -6.58 -13.94 6.88
N PHE A 3 -5.92 -12.80 6.55
CA PHE A 3 -4.94 -12.70 5.46
C PHE A 3 -3.55 -12.48 6.04
N ILE A 4 -2.53 -13.05 5.42
CA ILE A 4 -1.15 -13.00 5.90
C ILE A 4 -0.23 -12.56 4.75
N VAL A 5 0.60 -11.54 5.03
CA VAL A 5 1.67 -11.08 4.15
C VAL A 5 2.98 -11.18 4.89
N THR A 6 3.97 -11.80 4.27
CA THR A 6 5.31 -12.01 4.86
C THR A 6 6.37 -11.23 4.10
N GLY A 7 7.48 -10.93 4.77
CA GLY A 7 8.62 -10.23 4.19
C GLY A 7 8.63 -8.72 4.46
N ARG A 8 9.31 -7.97 3.61
CA ARG A 8 9.37 -6.50 3.72
C ARG A 8 8.01 -5.91 3.34
N ILE A 9 7.44 -5.12 4.25
CA ILE A 9 6.24 -4.32 3.99
C ILE A 9 6.68 -2.86 3.86
N PRO A 10 6.72 -2.31 2.64
CA PRO A 10 7.14 -0.92 2.43
C PRO A 10 6.10 0.06 2.94
N SER A 11 6.51 1.31 3.17
CA SER A 11 5.59 2.41 3.49
C SER A 11 5.27 3.17 2.22
N LYS A 12 3.99 3.32 1.88
CA LYS A 12 3.54 4.06 0.71
C LYS A 12 4.13 5.48 0.67
N LYS A 13 4.12 6.19 1.79
CA LYS A 13 4.65 7.56 1.89
C LYS A 13 6.17 7.66 1.74
N ASN A 14 6.91 6.66 2.20
CA ASN A 14 8.39 6.67 2.16
C ASN A 14 8.95 6.15 0.83
N GLU A 15 8.12 5.52 0.01
CA GLU A 15 8.49 4.98 -1.29
C GLU A 15 7.96 5.85 -2.45
N LEU A 16 7.70 7.13 -2.18
CA LEU A 16 7.32 8.09 -3.22
C LEU A 16 8.55 8.66 -3.92
N VAL A 17 8.46 8.82 -5.22
CA VAL A 17 9.50 9.44 -6.05
C VAL A 17 8.90 10.57 -6.88
N ALA A 18 9.63 11.66 -7.01
CA ALA A 18 9.30 12.73 -7.94
C ALA A 18 9.82 12.36 -9.33
N VAL A 19 8.93 12.36 -10.31
CA VAL A 19 9.29 12.13 -11.73
C VAL A 19 8.79 13.27 -12.58
N VAL A 20 9.53 13.54 -13.66
CA VAL A 20 9.14 14.51 -14.68
C VAL A 20 9.06 13.77 -16.01
N ASP A 21 7.96 13.98 -16.75
CA ASP A 21 7.83 13.40 -18.08
C ASP A 21 8.92 13.93 -19.01
N ARG A 22 9.55 13.02 -19.75
CA ARG A 22 10.71 13.37 -20.60
C ARG A 22 10.32 14.32 -21.72
N VAL A 23 9.12 14.17 -22.29
CA VAL A 23 8.65 15.02 -23.41
C VAL A 23 8.35 16.43 -22.92
N ASP A 24 7.65 16.54 -21.77
CA ASP A 24 7.35 17.83 -21.16
C ASP A 24 8.61 18.54 -20.68
N ALA A 25 9.56 17.78 -20.10
CA ALA A 25 10.86 18.29 -19.71
C ALA A 25 11.61 18.92 -20.88
N PHE A 26 11.69 18.20 -22.00
CA PHE A 26 12.42 18.65 -23.18
C PHE A 26 11.79 19.91 -23.80
N LYS A 27 10.47 19.93 -23.96
CA LYS A 27 9.73 21.09 -24.46
C LYS A 27 9.97 22.31 -23.60
N TYR A 28 9.87 22.18 -22.29
CA TYR A 28 10.05 23.28 -21.36
C TYR A 28 11.48 23.83 -21.34
N LEU A 29 12.49 22.94 -21.32
CA LEU A 29 13.88 23.35 -21.34
C LEU A 29 14.24 24.21 -22.57
N ASN A 30 13.60 23.91 -23.71
CA ASN A 30 13.79 24.71 -24.93
C ASN A 30 13.15 26.10 -24.87
N THR A 31 12.26 26.37 -23.90
CA THR A 31 11.68 27.73 -23.73
C THR A 31 12.46 28.60 -22.73
N LEU A 32 13.45 28.03 -22.03
CA LEU A 32 14.20 28.74 -21.02
C LEU A 32 15.26 29.64 -21.66
N PRO A 33 15.56 30.83 -21.06
CA PRO A 33 16.62 31.71 -21.52
C PRO A 33 17.99 31.02 -21.52
N ALA A 34 18.82 31.29 -22.51
CA ALA A 34 20.17 30.71 -22.60
C ALA A 34 21.09 31.09 -21.42
N THR A 35 20.71 32.10 -20.65
CA THR A 35 21.45 32.58 -19.47
C THR A 35 21.13 31.81 -18.18
N ILE A 36 20.11 30.94 -18.20
CA ILE A 36 19.72 30.16 -16.99
C ILE A 36 20.77 29.11 -16.65
N THR A 37 21.10 28.97 -15.39
CA THR A 37 22.02 27.92 -14.94
C THR A 37 21.32 26.56 -14.96
N LYS A 38 22.09 25.47 -15.08
CA LYS A 38 21.55 24.10 -15.00
C LYS A 38 20.74 23.84 -13.72
N LYS A 39 21.22 24.39 -12.59
CA LYS A 39 20.56 24.23 -11.29
C LYS A 39 19.18 24.92 -11.29
N GLU A 40 19.09 26.12 -11.79
CA GLU A 40 17.84 26.89 -11.90
C GLU A 40 16.86 26.20 -12.85
N ALA A 41 17.34 25.75 -14.03
CA ALA A 41 16.55 25.04 -15.01
C ALA A 41 15.95 23.74 -14.43
N VAL A 42 16.75 22.93 -13.73
CA VAL A 42 16.29 21.70 -13.06
C VAL A 42 15.28 22.02 -11.96
N THR A 43 15.55 23.03 -11.13
CA THR A 43 14.64 23.46 -10.05
C THR A 43 13.29 23.90 -10.61
N ALA A 44 13.29 24.72 -11.67
CA ALA A 44 12.07 25.18 -12.31
C ALA A 44 11.27 24.03 -12.95
N LEU A 45 11.98 23.10 -13.61
CA LEU A 45 11.38 21.90 -14.20
C LEU A 45 10.64 21.04 -13.17
N PHE A 46 11.33 20.72 -12.06
CA PHE A 46 10.71 19.91 -10.98
C PHE A 46 9.53 20.65 -10.33
N LYS A 47 9.65 21.96 -10.10
CA LYS A 47 8.58 22.76 -9.51
C LYS A 47 7.32 22.80 -10.39
N THR A 48 7.49 22.81 -11.71
CA THR A 48 6.37 22.97 -12.66
C THR A 48 5.76 21.65 -13.08
N PHE A 49 6.57 20.59 -13.29
CA PHE A 49 6.13 19.35 -13.95
C PHE A 49 6.33 18.09 -13.12
N ALA A 50 6.96 18.17 -11.94
CA ALA A 50 7.17 16.96 -11.15
C ALA A 50 5.83 16.38 -10.70
N ARG A 51 5.65 15.09 -10.99
CA ARG A 51 4.55 14.28 -10.48
C ARG A 51 5.09 13.32 -9.44
N ILE A 52 4.34 13.14 -8.38
CA ILE A 52 4.69 12.17 -7.35
C ILE A 52 4.11 10.82 -7.78
N LYS A 53 4.98 9.82 -7.89
CA LYS A 53 4.62 8.42 -8.16
C LYS A 53 5.17 7.51 -7.08
N ASN A 54 4.56 6.36 -6.95
CA ASN A 54 5.14 5.29 -6.13
C ASN A 54 6.47 4.83 -6.75
N ALA A 55 7.43 4.48 -5.92
CA ALA A 55 8.64 3.85 -6.39
C ALA A 55 8.34 2.45 -6.95
N LYS A 56 9.12 2.03 -7.96
CA LYS A 56 8.96 0.71 -8.58
C LYS A 56 8.92 -0.43 -7.57
N VAL A 57 9.75 -0.36 -6.54
CA VAL A 57 9.78 -1.33 -5.43
C VAL A 57 8.42 -1.44 -4.72
N TYR A 58 7.72 -0.32 -4.54
CA TYR A 58 6.39 -0.33 -3.94
C TYR A 58 5.35 -0.94 -4.89
N GLU A 59 5.39 -0.59 -6.16
CA GLU A 59 4.47 -1.12 -7.19
C GLU A 59 4.62 -2.64 -7.35
N GLU A 60 5.86 -3.14 -7.37
CA GLU A 60 6.16 -4.57 -7.43
C GLU A 60 5.68 -5.31 -6.18
N TRP A 61 5.91 -4.73 -4.98
CA TRP A 61 5.42 -5.30 -3.73
C TRP A 61 3.89 -5.32 -3.68
N GLU A 62 3.23 -4.24 -4.11
CA GLU A 62 1.78 -4.13 -4.12
C GLU A 62 1.17 -5.18 -5.05
N ALA A 63 1.69 -5.33 -6.26
CA ALA A 63 1.24 -6.34 -7.22
C ALA A 63 1.36 -7.77 -6.65
N ALA A 64 2.52 -8.11 -6.09
CA ALA A 64 2.74 -9.41 -5.44
C ALA A 64 1.80 -9.63 -4.25
N THR A 65 1.52 -8.59 -3.46
CA THR A 65 0.61 -8.67 -2.31
C THR A 65 -0.84 -8.88 -2.76
N VAL A 66 -1.27 -8.22 -3.85
CA VAL A 66 -2.58 -8.45 -4.47
C VAL A 66 -2.76 -9.90 -4.89
N ASP A 67 -1.75 -10.50 -5.51
CA ASP A 67 -1.80 -11.90 -5.94
C ASP A 67 -1.86 -12.85 -4.73
N ILE A 68 -1.08 -12.60 -3.68
CA ILE A 68 -1.15 -13.35 -2.41
C ILE A 68 -2.56 -13.29 -1.83
N PHE A 69 -3.17 -12.12 -1.79
CA PHE A 69 -4.53 -11.96 -1.26
C PHE A 69 -5.59 -12.68 -2.09
N ARG A 70 -5.48 -12.66 -3.42
CA ARG A 70 -6.37 -13.41 -4.31
C ARG A 70 -6.28 -14.92 -4.08
N GLU A 71 -5.08 -15.45 -3.91
CA GLU A 71 -4.90 -16.88 -3.61
C GLU A 71 -5.48 -17.24 -2.24
N GLN A 72 -5.25 -16.43 -1.22
CA GLN A 72 -5.84 -16.65 0.11
C GLN A 72 -7.37 -16.51 0.10
N GLN A 73 -7.92 -15.58 -0.70
CA GLN A 73 -9.37 -15.42 -0.87
C GLN A 73 -10.02 -16.69 -1.39
N LYS A 74 -9.42 -17.37 -2.37
CA LYS A 74 -9.95 -18.64 -2.92
C LYS A 74 -10.19 -19.69 -1.83
N VAL A 75 -9.33 -19.72 -0.81
CA VAL A 75 -9.48 -20.65 0.33
C VAL A 75 -10.71 -20.30 1.18
N PHE A 76 -10.99 -19.01 1.39
CA PHE A 76 -12.11 -18.56 2.21
C PHE A 76 -13.43 -18.48 1.47
N GLN A 77 -13.40 -18.31 0.16
CA GLN A 77 -14.58 -18.04 -0.66
C GLN A 77 -15.73 -19.05 -0.48
N PRO A 78 -15.50 -20.38 -0.44
CA PRO A 78 -16.58 -21.34 -0.24
C PRO A 78 -17.30 -21.18 1.10
N ALA A 79 -16.55 -20.89 2.18
CA ALA A 79 -17.12 -20.68 3.51
C ALA A 79 -17.81 -19.31 3.60
N ALA A 80 -17.24 -18.27 3.00
CA ALA A 80 -17.81 -16.93 2.94
C ALA A 80 -19.16 -16.94 2.22
N THR A 81 -19.24 -17.58 1.04
CA THR A 81 -20.49 -17.72 0.26
C THR A 81 -21.57 -18.44 1.05
N ARG A 82 -21.23 -19.55 1.77
CA ARG A 82 -22.21 -20.25 2.62
C ARG A 82 -22.75 -19.40 3.76
N ASN A 83 -21.98 -18.41 4.22
CA ASN A 83 -22.37 -17.45 5.26
C ASN A 83 -22.96 -16.15 4.69
N GLY A 84 -23.30 -16.08 3.40
CA GLY A 84 -23.89 -14.91 2.77
C GLY A 84 -22.93 -13.75 2.54
N ILE A 85 -21.61 -13.96 2.68
CA ILE A 85 -20.60 -12.94 2.42
C ILE A 85 -20.31 -12.89 0.91
N ILE A 86 -20.52 -11.70 0.34
CA ILE A 86 -20.28 -11.43 -1.08
C ILE A 86 -19.03 -10.56 -1.22
N PHE A 87 -18.13 -10.93 -2.13
CA PHE A 87 -16.96 -10.13 -2.50
C PHE A 87 -17.26 -9.25 -3.73
N PRO A 88 -16.72 -8.02 -3.77
CA PRO A 88 -16.01 -7.34 -2.70
C PRO A 88 -16.92 -6.96 -1.53
N ILE A 89 -16.37 -7.03 -0.32
CA ILE A 89 -17.10 -6.73 0.93
C ILE A 89 -17.37 -5.23 1.01
N SER A 90 -18.63 -4.86 1.21
CA SER A 90 -19.08 -3.48 1.27
C SER A 90 -19.01 -2.85 2.66
N ARG A 91 -18.85 -3.66 3.72
CA ARG A 91 -18.65 -3.18 5.09
C ARG A 91 -17.93 -4.23 5.94
N ALA A 92 -16.85 -3.81 6.61
CA ALA A 92 -16.07 -4.67 7.48
C ALA A 92 -15.35 -3.88 8.57
N THR A 93 -14.93 -4.57 9.63
CA THR A 93 -13.88 -4.13 10.54
C THR A 93 -12.57 -4.79 10.11
N VAL A 94 -11.52 -3.99 9.93
CA VAL A 94 -10.20 -4.48 9.53
C VAL A 94 -9.20 -4.24 10.65
N THR A 95 -8.65 -5.31 11.20
CA THR A 95 -7.60 -5.25 12.23
C THR A 95 -6.30 -5.78 11.66
N THR A 96 -5.24 -4.97 11.66
CA THR A 96 -3.91 -5.36 11.19
C THR A 96 -2.93 -5.49 12.34
N LYS A 97 -2.33 -6.66 12.51
CA LYS A 97 -1.23 -6.91 13.46
C LYS A 97 0.07 -7.06 12.71
N PHE A 98 1.10 -6.34 13.16
CA PHE A 98 2.44 -6.41 12.59
C PHE A 98 3.37 -7.15 13.51
N TYR A 99 4.10 -8.11 12.97
CA TYR A 99 5.16 -8.85 13.62
C TYR A 99 6.48 -8.50 12.93
N TRP A 100 7.43 -7.94 13.65
CA TRP A 100 8.66 -7.45 13.06
C TRP A 100 9.86 -8.29 13.45
N LYS A 101 10.66 -8.67 12.47
CA LYS A 101 12.01 -9.14 12.72
C LYS A 101 12.87 -7.97 13.19
N GLY A 102 13.38 -8.04 14.44
CA GLY A 102 14.25 -7.04 15.03
C GLY A 102 13.52 -5.87 15.71
N LYS A 103 14.25 -5.12 16.53
CA LYS A 103 13.75 -4.10 17.50
C LYS A 103 13.59 -2.69 16.91
N TYR A 104 13.65 -2.48 15.60
CA TYR A 104 13.58 -1.14 15.01
C TYR A 104 12.17 -0.54 15.11
N ARG A 105 12.11 0.73 15.52
CA ARG A 105 10.85 1.50 15.51
C ARG A 105 10.36 1.67 14.07
N ARG A 106 9.10 1.32 13.82
CA ARG A 106 8.47 1.38 12.50
C ARG A 106 7.12 2.08 12.58
N ASP A 107 6.79 2.83 11.53
CA ASP A 107 5.47 3.44 11.38
C ASP A 107 4.51 2.40 10.76
N ASN A 108 3.59 1.90 11.58
CA ASN A 108 2.61 0.91 11.15
C ASN A 108 1.42 1.53 10.39
N SER A 109 1.06 2.79 10.67
CA SER A 109 -0.09 3.44 10.04
C SER A 109 0.09 3.54 8.52
N ASN A 110 1.23 4.07 8.08
CA ASN A 110 1.55 4.18 6.66
C ASN A 110 1.67 2.82 5.93
N LYS A 111 1.90 1.73 6.68
CA LYS A 111 1.96 0.37 6.12
C LYS A 111 0.58 -0.26 6.02
N SER A 112 -0.31 0.04 6.96
CA SER A 112 -1.72 -0.38 6.89
C SER A 112 -2.42 0.20 5.68
N GLU A 113 -2.20 1.48 5.34
CA GLU A 113 -2.74 2.10 4.13
C GLU A 113 -2.42 1.28 2.86
N GLY A 114 -1.15 0.90 2.68
CA GLY A 114 -0.76 0.08 1.53
C GLY A 114 -1.38 -1.32 1.51
N LEU A 115 -1.61 -1.93 2.67
CA LEU A 115 -2.30 -3.21 2.76
C LEU A 115 -3.80 -3.08 2.43
N HIS A 116 -4.45 -1.98 2.86
CA HIS A 116 -5.84 -1.70 2.50
C HIS A 116 -6.00 -1.47 0.99
N ASP A 117 -5.12 -0.67 0.37
CA ASP A 117 -5.08 -0.50 -1.10
C ASP A 117 -4.98 -1.87 -1.81
N ALA A 118 -4.10 -2.75 -1.33
CA ALA A 118 -3.93 -4.08 -1.91
C ALA A 118 -5.18 -4.97 -1.74
N LEU A 119 -5.89 -4.88 -0.60
CA LEU A 119 -7.17 -5.59 -0.39
C LEU A 119 -8.26 -5.11 -1.36
N VAL A 120 -8.33 -3.80 -1.63
CA VAL A 120 -9.27 -3.22 -2.61
C VAL A 120 -8.91 -3.69 -4.02
N LYS A 121 -7.63 -3.62 -4.41
CA LYS A 121 -7.15 -4.10 -5.73
C LYS A 121 -7.35 -5.61 -5.92
N ALA A 122 -7.28 -6.38 -4.84
CA ALA A 122 -7.58 -7.82 -4.86
C ALA A 122 -9.08 -8.12 -4.94
N GLN A 123 -9.96 -7.10 -4.90
CA GLN A 123 -11.42 -7.23 -4.86
C GLN A 123 -11.93 -7.98 -3.61
N ILE A 124 -11.24 -7.84 -2.49
CA ILE A 124 -11.67 -8.35 -1.19
C ILE A 124 -12.55 -7.31 -0.48
N LEU A 125 -12.11 -6.04 -0.49
CA LEU A 125 -12.89 -4.89 -0.05
C LEU A 125 -13.37 -4.07 -1.24
N LEU A 126 -14.52 -3.44 -1.11
CA LEU A 126 -15.07 -2.58 -2.17
C LEU A 126 -14.27 -1.28 -2.30
N ASP A 127 -13.85 -0.70 -1.17
CA ASP A 127 -13.12 0.55 -1.05
C ASP A 127 -12.36 0.56 0.29
N ASP A 128 -11.40 1.46 0.47
CA ASP A 128 -10.65 1.67 1.71
C ASP A 128 -11.19 2.83 2.56
N SER A 129 -12.30 3.44 2.16
CA SER A 129 -12.94 4.54 2.88
C SER A 129 -13.66 4.09 4.16
N ASP A 130 -13.92 5.03 5.06
CA ASP A 130 -14.66 4.82 6.32
C ASP A 130 -16.09 4.26 6.11
N ARG A 131 -16.61 4.34 4.89
CA ARG A 131 -17.91 3.74 4.54
C ARG A 131 -17.83 2.21 4.45
N VAL A 132 -16.71 1.69 4.01
CA VAL A 132 -16.45 0.26 3.84
C VAL A 132 -15.72 -0.30 5.05
N ILE A 133 -14.68 0.39 5.51
CA ILE A 133 -13.92 0.00 6.71
C ILE A 133 -14.48 0.77 7.91
N ALA A 134 -15.40 0.12 8.63
CA ALA A 134 -16.12 0.74 9.74
C ALA A 134 -15.22 1.02 10.96
N ASP A 135 -14.15 0.25 11.15
CA ASP A 135 -13.15 0.45 12.19
C ASP A 135 -11.81 -0.17 11.76
N THR A 136 -10.74 0.57 12.00
CA THR A 136 -9.37 0.13 11.79
C THR A 136 -8.64 0.11 13.11
N SER A 137 -8.34 -1.07 13.63
CA SER A 137 -7.46 -1.21 14.78
C SER A 137 -6.08 -1.69 14.35
N GLN A 138 -5.06 -1.01 14.85
CA GLN A 138 -3.68 -1.47 14.73
C GLN A 138 -3.34 -2.22 16.01
N GLY A 139 -3.18 -3.52 15.89
CA GLY A 139 -2.73 -4.36 17.01
C GLY A 139 -1.35 -3.95 17.51
N ALA A 140 -1.07 -4.25 18.79
CA ALA A 140 0.22 -4.01 19.42
C ALA A 140 1.36 -4.64 18.59
N ARG A 141 2.53 -4.00 18.69
CA ARG A 141 3.76 -4.51 18.07
C ARG A 141 4.23 -5.72 18.87
N ASP A 142 4.25 -6.88 18.26
CA ASP A 142 4.99 -7.99 18.83
C ASP A 142 6.39 -8.04 18.24
N TYR A 143 7.38 -7.93 19.12
CA TYR A 143 8.76 -8.29 18.83
C TYR A 143 8.96 -9.67 19.38
N SER A 144 9.20 -10.63 18.53
CA SER A 144 9.70 -11.91 18.95
C SER A 144 11.03 -12.15 18.28
N GLU A 145 12.04 -12.56 19.05
CA GLU A 145 13.30 -13.05 18.51
C GLU A 145 13.08 -14.32 17.68
N GLU A 146 11.95 -14.99 17.88
CA GLU A 146 11.49 -16.17 17.13
C GLU A 146 10.94 -15.82 15.74
N VAL A 147 10.61 -14.55 15.47
CA VAL A 147 10.13 -14.13 14.15
C VAL A 147 11.27 -14.14 13.14
N THR A 148 11.30 -15.14 12.29
CA THR A 148 12.33 -15.32 11.25
C THR A 148 12.24 -14.28 10.14
N GLN A 149 11.03 -13.78 9.85
CA GLN A 149 10.77 -12.71 8.89
C GLN A 149 9.61 -11.82 9.34
N SER A 150 9.63 -10.55 8.96
CA SER A 150 8.52 -9.64 9.25
C SER A 150 7.24 -10.09 8.55
N MET A 151 6.08 -9.89 9.20
CA MET A 151 4.78 -10.23 8.62
C MET A 151 3.69 -9.26 9.09
N ALA A 152 2.62 -9.15 8.30
CA ALA A 152 1.35 -8.58 8.70
C ALA A 152 0.26 -9.65 8.69
N VAL A 153 -0.55 -9.68 9.73
CA VAL A 153 -1.75 -10.52 9.83
C VAL A 153 -2.96 -9.61 9.86
N ILE A 154 -3.86 -9.77 8.89
CA ILE A 154 -5.01 -8.91 8.69
C ILE A 154 -6.28 -9.72 8.98
N TYR A 155 -7.03 -9.28 9.96
CA TYR A 155 -8.32 -9.85 10.33
C TYR A 155 -9.43 -9.01 9.73
N ILE A 156 -10.30 -9.63 8.94
CA ILE A 156 -11.49 -9.00 8.37
C ILE A 156 -12.73 -9.62 9.02
N THR A 157 -13.45 -8.81 9.77
CA THR A 157 -14.73 -9.18 10.41
C THR A 157 -15.86 -8.47 9.67
N VAL A 158 -16.79 -9.25 9.15
CA VAL A 158 -18.00 -8.77 8.47
C VAL A 158 -19.13 -8.77 9.48
N PRO A 159 -19.84 -7.65 9.69
CA PRO A 159 -21.04 -7.65 10.52
C PRO A 159 -22.11 -8.56 9.89
N ILE A 160 -22.70 -9.41 10.72
CA ILE A 160 -23.82 -10.30 10.36
C ILE A 160 -25.14 -9.54 10.51
#